data_2903df3d30c35f836d607d42c4a9fb08
#
_entry.id   2903df3d30c35f836d607d42c4a9fb08
#
_cell.length_a   1.000
_cell.length_b   1.000
_cell.length_c   1.000
_cell.angle_alpha   90.00
_cell.angle_beta   90.00
_cell.angle_gamma   90.00
#
_symmetry.space_group_name_H-M   'P 1'
#
loop_
_entity.id
_entity.type
_entity.pdbx_description
1 polymer ?
#
loop_
_entity_poly.entity_id
_entity_poly.type
_entity_poly.pdbx_seq_one_letter_code
_entity_poly.pdbx_strand_id
1 'polypeptide(L)'
;MKIDKKNGEVCYNDEAHLYWNENDNSKYISVTTLIHQFTQPFDKEFWSAYKALEKLIPKENWGIEKKSLLTTKRFDTSILDLYDISTEEFNKIQEGILEEWEKTNKESCERGTKIHAELENQYYKKPKDISLKKFGLGGKFECRQGYT
;
A
#
# COMPACT_ATOMS: atom_id res chain seq x y z
N MET A 1 16.42 12.86 -12.05
CA MET A 1 16.71 13.66 -10.85
C MET A 1 15.85 14.91 -10.88
N LYS A 2 15.10 15.14 -9.83
CA LYS A 2 14.32 16.36 -9.67
C LYS A 2 14.85 17.16 -8.48
N ILE A 3 14.88 18.46 -8.62
CA ILE A 3 15.29 19.39 -7.57
C ILE A 3 14.05 20.13 -7.11
N ASP A 4 13.86 20.28 -5.81
CA ASP A 4 12.79 21.10 -5.27
C ASP A 4 13.02 22.57 -5.68
N LYS A 5 12.14 23.06 -6.56
CA LYS A 5 12.25 24.41 -7.10
C LYS A 5 12.01 25.52 -6.09
N LYS A 6 11.39 25.23 -4.95
CA LYS A 6 11.14 26.23 -3.90
C LYS A 6 12.30 26.39 -2.93
N ASN A 7 12.89 25.30 -2.51
CA ASN A 7 13.99 25.34 -1.57
C ASN A 7 15.35 25.25 -2.27
N GLY A 8 15.42 24.69 -3.48
CA GLY A 8 16.64 24.56 -4.26
C GLY A 8 17.74 23.73 -3.60
N GLU A 9 17.49 23.26 -2.40
CA GLU A 9 18.47 22.59 -1.54
C GLU A 9 18.29 21.07 -1.52
N VAL A 10 17.06 20.59 -1.76
CA VAL A 10 16.74 19.17 -1.71
C VAL A 10 16.67 18.59 -3.12
N CYS A 11 17.56 17.65 -3.39
CA CYS A 11 17.57 16.87 -4.60
C CYS A 11 16.98 15.48 -4.32
N TYR A 12 16.34 14.88 -5.32
CA TYR A 12 15.91 13.50 -5.17
C TYR A 12 16.03 12.71 -6.47
N ASN A 13 16.24 11.42 -6.30
CA ASN A 13 16.18 10.43 -7.36
C ASN A 13 14.92 9.59 -7.17
N ASP A 14 14.01 9.69 -8.13
CA ASP A 14 12.70 9.03 -8.06
C ASP A 14 12.83 7.49 -8.13
N GLU A 15 13.71 7.00 -8.99
CA GLU A 15 13.90 5.55 -9.17
C GLU A 15 14.53 4.89 -7.93
N ALA A 16 15.51 5.56 -7.32
CA ALA A 16 16.21 5.04 -6.15
C ALA A 16 15.62 5.49 -4.81
N HIS A 17 14.60 6.36 -4.83
CA HIS A 17 14.01 6.99 -3.64
C HIS A 17 15.05 7.62 -2.69
N LEU A 18 16.05 8.28 -3.28
CA LEU A 18 17.11 8.94 -2.53
C LEU A 18 16.88 10.44 -2.48
N TYR A 19 17.07 10.99 -1.30
CA TYR A 19 16.97 12.44 -1.03
C TYR A 19 18.27 12.93 -0.41
N TRP A 20 18.77 14.06 -0.91
CA TRP A 20 20.00 14.66 -0.38
C TRP A 20 20.01 16.17 -0.54
N ASN A 21 20.86 16.83 0.21
CA ASN A 21 21.13 18.24 0.08
C ASN A 21 22.46 18.45 -0.69
N GLU A 22 22.43 19.23 -1.77
CA GLU A 22 23.61 19.50 -2.58
C GLU A 22 24.69 20.31 -1.85
N ASN A 23 24.29 21.18 -0.90
CA ASN A 23 25.22 22.09 -0.27
C ASN A 23 26.13 21.40 0.75
N ASP A 24 25.60 20.46 1.51
CA ASP A 24 26.31 19.79 2.60
C ASP A 24 26.38 18.27 2.46
N ASN A 25 25.84 17.72 1.37
CA ASN A 25 25.72 16.27 1.11
C ASN A 25 24.95 15.48 2.17
N SER A 26 24.12 16.15 2.97
CA SER A 26 23.23 15.48 3.92
C SER A 26 22.26 14.58 3.16
N LYS A 27 22.08 13.36 3.68
CA LYS A 27 21.11 12.41 3.15
C LYS A 27 19.85 12.44 4.00
N TYR A 28 18.72 12.44 3.34
CA TYR A 28 17.41 12.40 3.99
C TYR A 28 16.73 11.06 3.72
N ILE A 29 15.89 10.65 4.63
CA ILE A 29 15.03 9.48 4.46
C ILE A 29 13.57 9.94 4.35
N SER A 30 12.82 9.36 3.41
CA SER A 30 11.39 9.63 3.33
C SER A 30 10.64 9.01 4.51
N VAL A 31 9.52 9.63 4.90
CA VAL A 31 8.67 9.12 5.98
C VAL A 31 8.19 7.70 5.68
N THR A 32 7.81 7.42 4.44
CA THR A 32 7.38 6.08 4.02
C THR A 32 8.49 5.04 4.15
N THR A 33 9.71 5.37 3.76
CA THR A 33 10.86 4.49 3.93
C THR A 33 11.16 4.22 5.40
N LEU A 34 11.08 5.27 6.25
CA LEU A 34 11.25 5.13 7.69
C LEU A 34 10.20 4.20 8.30
N ILE A 35 8.93 4.37 7.95
CA ILE A 35 7.83 3.50 8.42
C ILE A 35 8.04 2.06 7.98
N HIS A 36 8.47 1.81 6.76
CA HIS A 36 8.73 0.46 6.24
C HIS A 36 9.84 -0.29 6.98
N GLN A 37 10.75 0.41 7.65
CA GLN A 37 11.77 -0.24 8.50
C GLN A 37 11.16 -0.89 9.76
N PHE A 38 10.00 -0.43 10.20
CA PHE A 38 9.30 -0.93 11.39
C PHE A 38 8.10 -1.81 11.09
N THR A 39 7.72 -1.96 9.82
CA THR A 39 6.61 -2.79 9.39
C THR A 39 7.11 -4.07 8.74
N GLN A 40 6.40 -5.17 8.99
CA GLN A 40 6.66 -6.40 8.28
C GLN A 40 6.06 -6.35 6.87
N PRO A 41 6.74 -6.92 5.86
CA PRO A 41 6.18 -7.00 4.52
C PRO A 41 4.89 -7.81 4.52
N PHE A 42 3.95 -7.40 3.67
CA PHE A 42 2.68 -8.10 3.50
C PHE A 42 2.89 -9.44 2.80
N ASP A 43 2.53 -10.54 3.46
CA ASP A 43 2.60 -11.89 2.91
C ASP A 43 1.39 -12.18 2.03
N LYS A 44 1.54 -11.93 0.74
CA LYS A 44 0.48 -12.14 -0.25
C LYS A 44 0.05 -13.60 -0.36
N GLU A 45 0.97 -14.52 -0.26
CA GLU A 45 0.70 -15.95 -0.38
C GLU A 45 -0.17 -16.44 0.78
N PHE A 46 0.23 -16.11 2.00
CA PHE A 46 -0.56 -16.46 3.17
C PHE A 46 -1.96 -15.86 3.16
N TRP A 47 -2.07 -14.55 2.92
CA TRP A 47 -3.37 -13.87 2.98
C TRP A 47 -4.29 -14.23 1.81
N SER A 48 -3.76 -14.50 0.63
CA SER A 48 -4.55 -15.00 -0.49
C SER A 48 -5.05 -16.42 -0.24
N ALA A 49 -4.22 -17.28 0.33
CA ALA A 49 -4.62 -18.61 0.78
C ALA A 49 -5.70 -18.54 1.87
N TYR A 50 -5.53 -17.67 2.85
CA TYR A 50 -6.52 -17.43 3.90
C TYR A 50 -7.88 -17.01 3.32
N LYS A 51 -7.90 -16.08 2.39
CA LYS A 51 -9.13 -15.64 1.72
C LYS A 51 -9.76 -16.71 0.83
N ALA A 52 -8.95 -17.50 0.16
CA ALA A 52 -9.44 -18.63 -0.62
C ALA A 52 -10.09 -19.69 0.30
N LEU A 53 -9.46 -20.02 1.40
CA LEU A 53 -10.01 -20.97 2.39
C LEU A 53 -11.29 -20.43 3.04
N GLU A 54 -11.39 -19.14 3.32
CA GLU A 54 -12.62 -18.51 3.82
C GLU A 54 -13.81 -18.75 2.90
N LYS A 55 -13.57 -18.80 1.58
CA LYS A 55 -14.61 -19.09 0.59
C LYS A 55 -14.94 -20.57 0.45
N LEU A 56 -13.98 -21.44 0.67
CA LEU A 56 -14.09 -22.88 0.42
C LEU A 56 -14.48 -23.69 1.65
N ILE A 57 -14.05 -23.29 2.84
CA ILE A 57 -14.38 -23.98 4.08
C ILE A 57 -15.80 -23.64 4.52
N PRO A 58 -16.60 -24.61 4.96
CA PRO A 58 -17.91 -24.36 5.54
C PRO A 58 -17.85 -23.37 6.70
N LYS A 59 -18.80 -22.47 6.78
CA LYS A 59 -18.84 -21.42 7.84
C LYS A 59 -18.81 -21.98 9.24
N GLU A 60 -19.36 -23.15 9.45
CA GLU A 60 -19.40 -23.85 10.75
C GLU A 60 -17.99 -24.19 11.25
N ASN A 61 -17.12 -24.57 10.33
CA ASN A 61 -15.75 -25.00 10.62
C ASN A 61 -14.73 -23.84 10.50
N TRP A 62 -15.09 -22.79 9.78
CA TRP A 62 -14.20 -21.67 9.50
C TRP A 62 -13.68 -20.98 10.77
N GLY A 63 -14.51 -20.85 11.80
CA GLY A 63 -14.12 -20.20 13.06
C GLY A 63 -12.92 -20.85 13.74
N ILE A 64 -12.82 -22.18 13.68
CA ILE A 64 -11.72 -22.95 14.27
C ILE A 64 -10.46 -22.82 13.42
N GLU A 65 -10.61 -23.00 12.11
CA GLU A 65 -9.49 -22.91 11.15
C GLU A 65 -8.92 -21.50 11.07
N LYS A 66 -9.77 -20.50 11.08
CA LYS A 66 -9.40 -19.10 11.15
C LYS A 66 -8.49 -18.80 12.34
N LYS A 67 -8.88 -19.27 13.51
CA LYS A 67 -8.10 -19.08 14.74
C LYS A 67 -6.72 -19.74 14.64
N SER A 68 -6.67 -20.96 14.14
CA SER A 68 -5.43 -21.69 13.93
C SER A 68 -4.51 -20.98 12.92
N LEU A 69 -5.02 -20.56 11.76
CA LEU A 69 -4.28 -19.85 10.75
C LEU A 69 -3.73 -18.51 11.24
N LEU A 70 -4.54 -17.73 11.96
CA LEU A 70 -4.11 -16.44 12.50
C LEU A 70 -3.06 -16.59 13.61
N THR A 71 -3.07 -17.70 14.33
CA THR A 71 -2.09 -17.98 15.39
C THR A 71 -0.76 -18.43 14.80
N THR A 72 -0.78 -19.37 13.87
CA THR A 72 0.43 -19.96 13.28
C THR A 72 1.05 -19.08 12.18
N LYS A 73 0.23 -18.28 11.51
CA LYS A 73 0.61 -17.50 10.31
C LYS A 73 1.23 -18.37 9.21
N ARG A 74 0.85 -19.63 9.17
CA ARG A 74 1.30 -20.61 8.19
C ARG A 74 0.11 -21.30 7.55
N PHE A 75 0.24 -21.56 6.27
CA PHE A 75 -0.70 -22.35 5.51
C PHE A 75 -0.09 -23.74 5.23
N ASP A 76 -0.85 -24.77 5.58
CA ASP A 76 -0.52 -26.15 5.27
C ASP A 76 -1.54 -26.73 4.30
N THR A 77 -1.07 -27.35 3.22
CA THR A 77 -1.92 -27.97 2.20
C THR A 77 -2.76 -29.13 2.74
N SER A 78 -2.41 -29.69 3.89
CA SER A 78 -3.20 -30.76 4.55
C SER A 78 -4.63 -30.33 4.86
N ILE A 79 -4.89 -29.04 5.03
CA ILE A 79 -6.22 -28.50 5.27
C ILE A 79 -7.15 -28.71 4.06
N LEU A 80 -6.60 -28.74 2.86
CA LEU A 80 -7.35 -29.01 1.63
C LEU A 80 -7.87 -30.45 1.62
N ASP A 81 -7.04 -31.40 2.04
CA ASP A 81 -7.42 -32.80 2.15
C ASP A 81 -8.48 -33.02 3.25
N LEU A 82 -8.37 -32.29 4.34
CA LEU A 82 -9.31 -32.37 5.45
C LEU A 82 -10.74 -32.00 5.06
N TYR A 83 -10.90 -31.01 4.17
CA TYR A 83 -12.21 -30.53 3.69
C TYR A 83 -12.56 -30.99 2.30
N ASP A 84 -11.80 -31.92 1.73
CA ASP A 84 -12.02 -32.47 0.38
C ASP A 84 -12.05 -31.37 -0.70
N ILE A 85 -11.16 -30.40 -0.55
CA ILE A 85 -11.02 -29.26 -1.48
C ILE A 85 -10.01 -29.63 -2.55
N SER A 86 -10.41 -29.49 -3.83
CA SER A 86 -9.50 -29.67 -4.95
C SER A 86 -8.40 -28.62 -4.95
N THR A 87 -7.14 -29.05 -5.11
CA THR A 87 -5.99 -28.14 -5.25
C THR A 87 -6.16 -27.19 -6.44
N GLU A 88 -6.75 -27.67 -7.52
CA GLU A 88 -7.00 -26.85 -8.71
C GLU A 88 -8.01 -25.74 -8.44
N GLU A 89 -9.10 -26.06 -7.75
CA GLU A 89 -10.10 -25.08 -7.34
C GLU A 89 -9.53 -24.04 -6.37
N PHE A 90 -8.77 -24.50 -5.39
CA PHE A 90 -8.07 -23.62 -4.46
C PHE A 90 -7.12 -22.66 -5.17
N ASN A 91 -6.26 -23.18 -6.05
CA ASN A 91 -5.31 -22.35 -6.80
C ASN A 91 -6.01 -21.34 -7.69
N LYS A 92 -7.09 -21.74 -8.35
CA LYS A 92 -7.89 -20.84 -9.20
C LYS A 92 -8.47 -19.67 -8.41
N ILE A 93 -9.00 -19.93 -7.23
CA ILE A 93 -9.56 -18.90 -6.37
C ILE A 93 -8.44 -18.00 -5.82
N GLN A 94 -7.33 -18.58 -5.41
CA GLN A 94 -6.18 -17.85 -4.93
C GLN A 94 -5.58 -16.91 -6.00
N GLU A 95 -5.39 -17.40 -7.21
CA GLU A 95 -4.92 -16.60 -8.34
C GLU A 95 -5.88 -15.45 -8.66
N GLY A 96 -7.18 -15.70 -8.66
CA GLY A 96 -8.20 -14.67 -8.86
C GLY A 96 -8.13 -13.55 -7.79
N ILE A 97 -7.89 -13.92 -6.54
CA ILE A 97 -7.72 -12.97 -5.44
C ILE A 97 -6.44 -12.14 -5.63
N LEU A 98 -5.34 -12.78 -6.00
CA LEU A 98 -4.07 -12.09 -6.25
C LEU A 98 -4.16 -11.11 -7.43
N GLU A 99 -4.83 -11.49 -8.51
CA GLU A 99 -5.08 -10.61 -9.66
C GLU A 99 -5.93 -9.41 -9.28
N GLU A 100 -7.00 -9.62 -8.51
CA GLU A 100 -7.85 -8.55 -8.00
C GLU A 100 -7.06 -7.57 -7.11
N TRP A 101 -6.22 -8.08 -6.23
CA TRP A 101 -5.39 -7.26 -5.36
C TRP A 101 -4.35 -6.46 -6.16
N GLU A 102 -3.73 -7.08 -7.14
CA GLU A 102 -2.77 -6.39 -8.00
C GLU A 102 -3.43 -5.27 -8.82
N LYS A 103 -4.61 -5.55 -9.38
CA LYS A 103 -5.41 -4.54 -10.08
C LYS A 103 -5.78 -3.38 -9.16
N THR A 104 -6.30 -3.67 -7.97
CA THR A 104 -6.67 -2.66 -6.97
C THR A 104 -5.45 -1.85 -6.53
N ASN A 105 -4.32 -2.50 -6.31
CA ASN A 105 -3.07 -1.84 -5.97
C ASN A 105 -2.62 -0.88 -7.07
N LYS A 106 -2.63 -1.33 -8.32
CA LYS A 106 -2.27 -0.51 -9.47
C LYS A 106 -3.18 0.71 -9.61
N GLU A 107 -4.49 0.51 -9.55
CA GLU A 107 -5.48 1.61 -9.62
C GLU A 107 -5.30 2.60 -8.46
N SER A 108 -5.05 2.12 -7.26
CA SER A 108 -4.80 2.95 -6.08
C SER A 108 -3.51 3.74 -6.19
N CYS A 109 -2.44 3.14 -6.69
CA CYS A 109 -1.16 3.82 -6.92
C CYS A 109 -1.28 4.90 -8.00
N GLU A 110 -1.95 4.61 -9.11
CA GLU A 110 -2.20 5.59 -10.17
C GLU A 110 -3.04 6.76 -9.67
N ARG A 111 -4.10 6.47 -8.93
CA ARG A 111 -4.93 7.49 -8.29
C ARG A 111 -4.14 8.33 -7.30
N GLY A 112 -3.35 7.69 -6.44
CA GLY A 112 -2.48 8.37 -5.48
C GLY A 112 -1.48 9.30 -6.14
N THR A 113 -0.84 8.85 -7.21
CA THR A 113 0.11 9.66 -7.99
C THR A 113 -0.56 10.91 -8.58
N LYS A 114 -1.75 10.77 -9.13
CA LYS A 114 -2.51 11.90 -9.66
C LYS A 114 -2.90 12.90 -8.57
N ILE A 115 -3.37 12.41 -7.43
CA ILE A 115 -3.75 13.24 -6.28
C ILE A 115 -2.53 13.99 -5.76
N HIS A 116 -1.41 13.33 -5.57
CA HIS A 116 -0.16 13.94 -5.12
C HIS A 116 0.32 15.04 -6.06
N ALA A 117 0.34 14.77 -7.37
CA ALA A 117 0.74 15.74 -8.37
C ALA A 117 -0.17 16.98 -8.36
N GLU A 118 -1.47 16.78 -8.22
CA GLU A 118 -2.43 17.88 -8.16
C GLU A 118 -2.32 18.70 -6.88
N LEU A 119 -2.16 18.05 -5.73
CA LEU A 119 -1.95 18.72 -4.45
C LEU A 119 -0.63 19.52 -4.45
N GLU A 120 0.41 18.95 -5.00
CA GLU A 120 1.69 19.64 -5.17
C GLU A 120 1.52 20.90 -6.03
N ASN A 121 0.82 20.79 -7.16
CA ASN A 121 0.53 21.94 -8.02
C ASN A 121 -0.31 23.00 -7.31
N GLN A 122 -1.32 22.60 -6.56
CA GLN A 122 -2.15 23.53 -5.77
C GLN A 122 -1.32 24.21 -4.66
N TYR A 123 -0.46 23.45 -3.99
CA TYR A 123 0.43 23.99 -2.97
C TYR A 123 1.34 25.08 -3.52
N TYR A 124 1.93 24.89 -4.68
CA TYR A 124 2.82 25.88 -5.30
C TYR A 124 2.08 27.09 -5.88
N LYS A 125 0.83 26.92 -6.34
CA LYS A 125 0.02 28.02 -6.88
C LYS A 125 -0.75 28.77 -5.81
N LYS A 126 -1.42 28.03 -4.91
CA LYS A 126 -2.28 28.55 -3.84
C LYS A 126 -2.07 27.72 -2.56
N PRO A 127 -1.02 27.99 -1.80
CA PRO A 127 -0.68 27.14 -0.66
C PRO A 127 -1.70 27.17 0.50
N LYS A 128 -2.69 28.03 0.47
CA LYS A 128 -3.64 28.23 1.57
C LYS A 128 -4.96 27.50 1.45
N ASP A 129 -5.36 27.10 0.25
CA ASP A 129 -6.70 26.52 0.02
C ASP A 129 -6.63 25.35 -0.96
N ILE A 130 -6.41 24.18 -0.42
CA ILE A 130 -6.35 22.93 -1.20
C ILE A 130 -7.65 22.18 -1.03
N SER A 131 -8.33 21.87 -2.14
CA SER A 131 -9.57 21.11 -2.13
C SER A 131 -9.36 19.69 -2.69
N LEU A 132 -9.77 18.70 -1.92
CA LEU A 132 -9.75 17.29 -2.29
C LEU A 132 -11.08 16.81 -2.92
N LYS A 133 -12.09 17.67 -2.99
CA LYS A 133 -13.43 17.29 -3.49
C LYS A 133 -13.43 16.72 -4.89
N LYS A 134 -12.59 17.23 -5.80
CA LYS A 134 -12.51 16.74 -7.18
C LYS A 134 -12.03 15.30 -7.31
N PHE A 135 -11.43 14.74 -6.25
CA PHE A 135 -10.99 13.34 -6.20
C PHE A 135 -11.97 12.44 -5.45
N GLY A 136 -13.16 12.95 -5.10
CA GLY A 136 -14.15 12.24 -4.29
C GLY A 136 -13.78 12.16 -2.81
N LEU A 137 -12.83 12.99 -2.37
CA LEU A 137 -12.43 13.12 -0.98
C LEU A 137 -13.14 14.33 -0.35
N GLY A 138 -13.69 14.17 0.85
CA GLY A 138 -14.38 15.24 1.54
C GLY A 138 -13.41 16.19 2.26
N GLY A 139 -13.85 17.45 2.42
CA GLY A 139 -13.18 18.43 3.26
C GLY A 139 -12.26 19.39 2.53
N LYS A 140 -11.88 20.42 3.26
CA LYS A 140 -10.82 21.38 2.88
C LYS A 140 -9.58 21.07 3.66
N PHE A 141 -8.46 21.11 2.98
CA PHE A 141 -7.15 21.01 3.59
C PHE A 141 -6.49 22.39 3.59
N GLU A 142 -6.19 22.92 4.77
CA GLU A 142 -5.45 24.18 4.91
C GLU A 142 -3.97 23.92 5.12
N CYS A 143 -3.15 24.42 4.20
CA CYS A 143 -1.71 24.40 4.37
C CYS A 143 -1.28 25.61 5.19
N ARG A 144 -0.75 25.39 6.39
CA ARG A 144 -0.20 26.44 7.23
C ARG A 144 1.17 26.86 6.72
N GLN A 145 1.34 28.12 6.37
CA GLN A 145 2.65 28.70 6.08
C GLN A 145 3.52 28.70 7.35
N GLY A 146 4.78 28.32 7.21
CA GLY A 146 5.74 28.31 8.31
C GLY A 146 5.95 26.95 8.95
N TYR A 147 5.35 25.91 8.42
CA TYR A 147 5.74 24.53 8.73
C TYR A 147 7.02 24.19 7.95
N THR A 148 8.09 24.32 8.64
CA THR A 148 9.40 23.84 8.18
C THR A 148 9.65 22.43 8.70
#